data_184e529662150b33f21c77a10e6dde54
#
_entry.id   184e529662150b33f21c77a10e6dde54
#
_cell.length_a   1.000
_cell.length_b   1.000
_cell.length_c   1.000
_cell.angle_alpha   90.00
_cell.angle_beta   90.00
_cell.angle_gamma   90.00
#
_symmetry.space_group_name_H-M   'P 1'
#
loop_
_entity.id
_entity.type
_entity.pdbx_description
1 polymer ?
#
loop_
_entity_poly.entity_id
_entity_poly.type
_entity_poly.pdbx_seq_one_letter_code
_entity_poly.pdbx_strand_id
1 'polypeptide(L)'
;MVDPLPDLSVYLHTLDQFSLNLLYVIDTHIHADHLSGAHALAKATGATLIMHHLSPLEIPFTAVADGDRIELGNVDVEILHTPGHTPEHISLVVTDRRRGLEPWCVLTGHTLMVGDAGRPDLLPEDGTLELYHSLFDRLATMPDYMEIYPGAYAGST
;
A
#
# COMPACT_ATOMS: atom_id res chain seq x y z
N MET A 1 -8.36 -3.71 -2.92
CA MET A 1 -7.41 -3.60 -4.05
C MET A 1 -6.31 -2.65 -3.64
N VAL A 2 -5.05 -2.96 -3.95
CA VAL A 2 -3.90 -2.11 -3.60
C VAL A 2 -3.13 -1.82 -4.88
N ASP A 3 -2.69 -0.57 -5.07
CA ASP A 3 -1.87 -0.05 -6.18
C ASP A 3 -2.32 -0.56 -7.58
N PRO A 4 -3.58 -0.34 -7.99
CA PRO A 4 -4.06 -0.83 -9.27
C PRO A 4 -3.46 -0.04 -10.44
N LEU A 5 -3.11 -0.76 -11.51
CA LEU A 5 -2.66 -0.17 -12.78
C LEU A 5 -3.82 0.55 -13.50
N PRO A 6 -3.53 1.44 -14.46
CA PRO A 6 -4.56 2.26 -15.13
C PRO A 6 -5.51 1.46 -16.02
N ASP A 7 -5.13 0.27 -16.49
CA ASP A 7 -6.05 -0.61 -17.22
C ASP A 7 -6.99 -1.34 -16.25
N LEU A 8 -8.21 -0.81 -16.13
CA LEU A 8 -9.22 -1.33 -15.20
C LEU A 8 -9.86 -2.64 -15.68
N SER A 9 -9.69 -3.04 -16.92
CA SER A 9 -10.42 -4.15 -17.53
C SER A 9 -10.22 -5.46 -16.77
N VAL A 10 -8.99 -5.74 -16.33
CA VAL A 10 -8.64 -6.96 -15.58
C VAL A 10 -9.34 -6.97 -14.22
N TYR A 11 -9.34 -5.84 -13.52
CA TYR A 11 -9.97 -5.75 -12.18
C TYR A 11 -11.48 -5.88 -12.27
N LEU A 12 -12.13 -5.14 -13.18
CA LEU A 12 -13.58 -5.18 -13.36
C LEU A 12 -14.05 -6.55 -13.81
N HIS A 13 -13.31 -7.20 -14.73
CA HIS A 13 -13.61 -8.56 -15.14
C HIS A 13 -13.50 -9.56 -13.97
N THR A 14 -12.47 -9.43 -13.14
CA THR A 14 -12.28 -10.30 -11.97
C THR A 14 -13.40 -10.11 -10.95
N LEU A 15 -13.79 -8.86 -10.67
CA LEU A 15 -14.90 -8.56 -9.77
C LEU A 15 -16.21 -9.16 -10.25
N ASP A 16 -16.52 -9.04 -11.55
CA ASP A 16 -17.70 -9.61 -12.18
C ASP A 16 -17.68 -11.15 -12.15
N GLN A 17 -16.58 -11.75 -12.62
CA GLN A 17 -16.40 -13.21 -12.69
C GLN A 17 -16.63 -13.89 -11.34
N PHE A 18 -16.14 -13.30 -10.26
CA PHE A 18 -16.25 -13.87 -8.91
C PHE A 18 -17.38 -13.25 -8.07
N SER A 19 -18.20 -12.39 -8.66
CA SER A 19 -19.29 -11.67 -7.97
C SER A 19 -18.80 -10.97 -6.70
N LEU A 20 -17.64 -10.31 -6.78
CA LEU A 20 -17.02 -9.60 -5.67
C LEU A 20 -17.49 -8.15 -5.62
N ASN A 21 -17.68 -7.65 -4.40
CA ASN A 21 -17.92 -6.24 -4.13
C ASN A 21 -16.61 -5.59 -3.65
N LEU A 22 -16.09 -4.63 -4.40
CA LEU A 22 -14.90 -3.88 -4.02
C LEU A 22 -15.27 -2.79 -3.01
N LEU A 23 -14.77 -2.88 -1.80
CA LEU A 23 -15.04 -1.91 -0.74
C LEU A 23 -14.02 -0.78 -0.71
N TYR A 24 -12.75 -1.13 -0.86
CA TYR A 24 -11.64 -0.19 -0.74
C TYR A 24 -10.63 -0.34 -1.88
N VAL A 25 -10.13 0.80 -2.33
CA VAL A 25 -8.94 0.90 -3.19
C VAL A 25 -7.92 1.71 -2.43
N ILE A 26 -6.71 1.22 -2.31
CA ILE A 26 -5.64 1.85 -1.54
C ILE A 26 -4.46 2.10 -2.47
N ASP A 27 -3.96 3.33 -2.53
CA ASP A 27 -2.63 3.60 -3.06
C ASP A 27 -1.65 3.70 -1.90
N THR A 28 -0.57 2.92 -1.96
CA THR A 28 0.47 2.93 -0.93
C THR A 28 1.23 4.26 -0.91
N HIS A 29 1.35 4.90 -2.05
CA HIS A 29 2.03 6.18 -2.25
C HIS A 29 1.63 6.81 -3.59
N ILE A 30 2.12 8.01 -3.87
CA ILE A 30 2.03 8.61 -5.20
C ILE A 30 3.09 7.99 -6.10
N HIS A 31 2.64 7.21 -7.08
CA HIS A 31 3.52 6.52 -8.01
C HIS A 31 4.21 7.50 -8.97
N ALA A 32 5.53 7.45 -9.04
CA ALA A 32 6.33 8.22 -9.99
C ALA A 32 6.60 7.44 -11.30
N ASP A 33 6.52 6.13 -11.25
CA ASP A 33 6.86 5.18 -12.32
C ASP A 33 5.67 4.87 -13.24
N HIS A 34 4.44 5.03 -12.78
CA HIS A 34 3.23 4.80 -13.57
C HIS A 34 2.05 5.66 -13.10
N LEU A 35 1.01 5.72 -13.92
CA LEU A 35 -0.26 6.33 -13.51
C LEU A 35 -1.06 5.33 -12.68
N SER A 36 -1.50 5.73 -11.48
CA SER A 36 -2.39 4.90 -10.67
C SER A 36 -3.78 4.80 -11.30
N GLY A 37 -4.34 3.60 -11.29
CA GLY A 37 -5.74 3.32 -11.62
C GLY A 37 -6.70 3.52 -10.44
N ALA A 38 -6.21 3.82 -9.24
CA ALA A 38 -7.00 3.75 -8.01
C ALA A 38 -8.21 4.69 -8.00
N HIS A 39 -8.04 5.95 -8.37
CA HIS A 39 -9.16 6.89 -8.44
C HIS A 39 -10.21 6.45 -9.46
N ALA A 40 -9.78 6.03 -10.66
CA ALA A 40 -10.68 5.58 -11.71
C ALA A 40 -11.42 4.28 -11.31
N LEU A 41 -10.73 3.34 -10.67
CA LEU A 41 -11.32 2.09 -10.17
C LEU A 41 -12.32 2.35 -9.04
N ALA A 42 -11.96 3.19 -8.07
CA ALA A 42 -12.86 3.59 -6.99
C ALA A 42 -14.14 4.24 -7.54
N LYS A 43 -14.01 5.15 -8.50
CA LYS A 43 -15.15 5.78 -9.16
C LYS A 43 -16.01 4.79 -9.95
N ALA A 44 -15.41 3.84 -10.66
CA ALA A 44 -16.13 2.85 -11.45
C ALA A 44 -16.91 1.84 -10.62
N THR A 45 -16.41 1.52 -9.41
CA THR A 45 -16.98 0.49 -8.54
C THR A 45 -17.79 1.05 -7.36
N GLY A 46 -17.68 2.34 -7.08
CA GLY A 46 -18.22 2.97 -5.87
C GLY A 46 -17.40 2.66 -4.61
N ALA A 47 -16.22 2.08 -4.74
CA ALA A 47 -15.32 1.80 -3.63
C ALA A 47 -14.74 3.08 -3.03
N THR A 48 -14.35 3.01 -1.76
CA THR A 48 -13.68 4.11 -1.08
C THR A 48 -12.19 4.13 -1.45
N LEU A 49 -11.70 5.26 -1.98
CA LEU A 49 -10.27 5.48 -2.17
C LEU A 49 -9.63 5.84 -0.83
N ILE A 50 -8.55 5.16 -0.48
CA ILE A 50 -7.79 5.38 0.76
C ILE A 50 -6.35 5.75 0.41
N MET A 51 -5.85 6.78 1.07
CA MET A 51 -4.46 7.22 1.00
C MET A 51 -4.01 7.79 2.35
N HIS A 52 -2.70 7.88 2.54
CA HIS A 52 -2.16 8.56 3.72
C HIS A 52 -2.53 10.04 3.74
N HIS A 53 -2.79 10.61 4.93
CA HIS A 53 -3.22 12.00 5.09
C HIS A 53 -2.20 13.05 4.59
N LEU A 54 -0.93 12.68 4.43
CA LEU A 54 0.11 13.53 3.84
C LEU A 54 0.09 13.54 2.32
N SER A 55 -0.80 12.75 1.67
CA SER A 55 -0.91 12.76 0.21
C SER A 55 -1.28 14.16 -0.29
N PRO A 56 -0.50 14.75 -1.24
CA PRO A 56 -0.79 16.07 -1.79
C PRO A 56 -1.88 16.08 -2.86
N LEU A 57 -2.57 14.96 -3.09
CA LEU A 57 -3.61 14.90 -4.13
C LEU A 57 -4.85 15.72 -3.75
N GLU A 58 -5.34 16.51 -4.70
CA GLU A 58 -6.53 17.35 -4.56
C GLU A 58 -7.85 16.62 -4.90
N ILE A 59 -7.80 15.28 -5.08
CA ILE A 59 -8.99 14.45 -5.31
C ILE A 59 -9.59 13.97 -3.99
N PRO A 60 -10.89 13.70 -3.91
CA PRO A 60 -11.50 13.14 -2.71
C PRO A 60 -10.96 11.73 -2.39
N PHE A 61 -10.47 11.53 -1.19
CA PHE A 61 -10.08 10.23 -0.64
C PHE A 61 -10.33 10.19 0.87
N THR A 62 -10.38 9.01 1.44
CA THR A 62 -10.37 8.79 2.89
C THR A 62 -8.93 8.80 3.37
N ALA A 63 -8.60 9.79 4.20
CA ALA A 63 -7.27 9.93 4.78
C ALA A 63 -7.07 8.94 5.93
N VAL A 64 -5.89 8.28 5.93
CA VAL A 64 -5.45 7.39 7.01
C VAL A 64 -4.10 7.85 7.57
N ALA A 65 -3.79 7.40 8.77
CA ALA A 65 -2.54 7.66 9.47
C ALA A 65 -1.92 6.36 9.99
N ASP A 66 -0.69 6.46 10.50
CA ASP A 66 0.01 5.34 11.15
C ASP A 66 -0.83 4.73 12.28
N GLY A 67 -0.96 3.41 12.29
CA GLY A 67 -1.73 2.65 13.27
C GLY A 67 -3.24 2.57 13.02
N ASP A 68 -3.78 3.28 12.02
CA ASP A 68 -5.18 3.12 11.62
C ASP A 68 -5.46 1.70 11.13
N ARG A 69 -6.71 1.24 11.31
CA ARG A 69 -7.13 -0.11 10.92
C ARG A 69 -8.36 -0.10 10.05
N ILE A 70 -8.32 -0.96 9.04
CA ILE A 70 -9.43 -1.22 8.13
C ILE A 70 -9.88 -2.66 8.37
N GLU A 71 -11.14 -2.84 8.77
CA GLU A 71 -11.72 -4.16 8.97
C GLU A 71 -12.43 -4.65 7.71
N LEU A 72 -12.08 -5.85 7.24
CA LEU A 72 -12.65 -6.53 6.09
C LEU A 72 -13.17 -7.92 6.50
N GLY A 73 -14.25 -7.96 7.26
CA GLY A 73 -14.79 -9.21 7.80
C GLY A 73 -13.83 -9.86 8.81
N ASN A 74 -13.14 -10.94 8.39
CA ASN A 74 -12.15 -11.61 9.25
C ASN A 74 -10.72 -11.10 9.04
N VAL A 75 -10.53 -10.13 8.15
CA VAL A 75 -9.21 -9.58 7.83
C VAL A 75 -9.11 -8.17 8.39
N ASP A 76 -8.06 -7.90 9.13
CA ASP A 76 -7.68 -6.57 9.58
C ASP A 76 -6.46 -6.11 8.77
N VAL A 77 -6.50 -4.88 8.29
CA VAL A 77 -5.38 -4.23 7.60
C VAL A 77 -4.98 -3.03 8.44
N GLU A 78 -3.79 -3.10 9.03
CA GLU A 78 -3.21 -1.99 9.80
C GLU A 78 -2.30 -1.16 8.89
N ILE A 79 -2.46 0.15 8.97
CA ILE A 79 -1.65 1.12 8.23
C ILE A 79 -0.32 1.31 8.96
N LEU A 80 0.77 1.10 8.27
CA LEU A 80 2.12 1.36 8.75
C LEU A 80 2.72 2.48 7.92
N HIS A 81 2.96 3.66 8.50
CA HIS A 81 3.62 4.75 7.80
C HIS A 81 5.10 4.41 7.60
N THR A 82 5.53 4.31 6.36
CA THR A 82 6.89 3.89 5.95
C THR A 82 7.48 4.88 4.94
N PRO A 83 7.73 6.14 5.37
CA PRO A 83 8.26 7.18 4.49
C PRO A 83 9.70 6.90 4.05
N GLY A 84 10.16 7.67 3.06
CA GLY A 84 11.53 7.65 2.56
C GLY A 84 11.60 7.46 1.04
N HIS A 85 10.75 6.60 0.46
CA HIS A 85 10.51 6.60 -0.99
C HIS A 85 9.67 7.82 -1.40
N THR A 86 8.54 8.01 -0.70
CA THR A 86 7.76 9.25 -0.70
C THR A 86 7.37 9.62 0.74
N PRO A 87 6.99 10.88 1.04
CA PRO A 87 6.67 11.30 2.41
C PRO A 87 5.42 10.62 2.97
N GLU A 88 4.45 10.31 2.10
CA GLU A 88 3.15 9.74 2.46
C GLU A 88 3.10 8.22 2.33
N HIS A 89 4.22 7.56 2.02
CA HIS A 89 4.24 6.11 1.77
C HIS A 89 3.75 5.31 2.97
N ILE A 90 2.88 4.34 2.69
CA ILE A 90 2.38 3.38 3.69
C ILE A 90 2.65 1.93 3.27
N SER A 91 2.94 1.09 4.24
CA SER A 91 2.85 -0.36 4.13
C SER A 91 1.58 -0.85 4.80
N LEU A 92 1.07 -2.01 4.40
CA LEU A 92 -0.17 -2.57 4.90
C LEU A 92 0.11 -3.89 5.61
N VAL A 93 -0.08 -3.93 6.92
CA VAL A 93 0.09 -5.15 7.73
C VAL A 93 -1.25 -5.88 7.79
N VAL A 94 -1.28 -7.14 7.35
CA VAL A 94 -2.50 -7.91 7.19
C VAL A 94 -2.58 -9.02 8.21
N THR A 95 -3.68 -9.07 8.96
CA THR A 95 -4.04 -10.15 9.88
C THR A 95 -5.30 -10.85 9.36
N ASP A 96 -5.22 -12.13 9.04
CA ASP A 96 -6.40 -12.95 8.75
C ASP A 96 -6.75 -13.76 10.00
N ARG A 97 -7.80 -13.35 10.73
CA ARG A 97 -8.26 -13.98 11.98
C ARG A 97 -8.70 -15.44 11.82
N ARG A 98 -8.90 -15.94 10.60
CA ARG A 98 -9.10 -17.36 10.33
C ARG A 98 -7.81 -18.16 10.39
N ARG A 99 -6.65 -17.52 10.14
CA ARG A 99 -5.32 -18.14 10.24
C ARG A 99 -4.76 -18.03 11.65
N GLY A 100 -5.08 -16.93 12.36
CA GLY A 100 -4.59 -16.65 13.72
C GLY A 100 -4.81 -15.19 14.09
N LEU A 101 -4.37 -14.80 15.26
CA LEU A 101 -4.46 -13.42 15.77
C LEU A 101 -3.21 -12.60 15.45
N GLU A 102 -2.16 -13.27 14.99
CA GLU A 102 -0.90 -12.61 14.62
C GLU A 102 -0.93 -12.15 13.16
N PRO A 103 -0.23 -11.08 12.81
CA PRO A 103 -0.09 -10.64 11.44
C PRO A 103 0.47 -11.75 10.54
N TRP A 104 -0.06 -11.87 9.35
CA TRP A 104 0.34 -12.88 8.38
C TRP A 104 1.32 -12.35 7.35
N CYS A 105 1.03 -11.18 6.78
CA CYS A 105 1.87 -10.61 5.73
C CYS A 105 1.89 -9.08 5.80
N VAL A 106 2.84 -8.50 5.07
CA VAL A 106 2.93 -7.06 4.86
C VAL A 106 3.08 -6.74 3.38
N LEU A 107 2.24 -5.82 2.88
CA LEU A 107 2.40 -5.23 1.55
C LEU A 107 3.27 -3.99 1.71
N THR A 108 4.45 -3.99 1.12
CA THR A 108 5.49 -2.98 1.38
C THR A 108 5.58 -1.88 0.32
N GLY A 109 4.71 -1.91 -0.69
CA GLY A 109 4.78 -0.95 -1.80
C GLY A 109 6.19 -0.86 -2.37
N HIS A 110 6.73 0.36 -2.45
CA HIS A 110 8.11 0.62 -2.89
C HIS A 110 9.10 0.86 -1.75
N THR A 111 8.70 0.78 -0.46
CA THR A 111 9.66 0.92 0.65
C THR A 111 10.65 -0.25 0.67
N LEU A 112 10.14 -1.49 0.57
CA LEU A 112 10.97 -2.70 0.49
C LEU A 112 10.57 -3.50 -0.75
N MET A 113 11.52 -3.75 -1.64
CA MET A 113 11.34 -4.45 -2.90
C MET A 113 12.10 -5.77 -2.94
N VAL A 114 11.86 -6.61 -3.94
CA VAL A 114 12.66 -7.82 -4.14
C VAL A 114 14.06 -7.43 -4.61
N GLY A 115 15.05 -7.63 -3.75
CA GLY A 115 16.46 -7.37 -4.04
C GLY A 115 16.86 -5.89 -3.99
N ASP A 116 15.96 -4.99 -3.54
CA ASP A 116 16.21 -3.54 -3.48
C ASP A 116 15.32 -2.86 -2.42
N ALA A 117 15.49 -1.57 -2.28
CA ALA A 117 14.64 -0.68 -1.48
C ALA A 117 14.25 0.55 -2.30
N GLY A 118 13.25 1.29 -1.84
CA GLY A 118 12.81 2.52 -2.47
C GLY A 118 13.94 3.55 -2.57
N ARG A 119 13.91 4.36 -3.61
CA ARG A 119 14.89 5.45 -3.79
C ARG A 119 14.50 6.65 -2.92
N PRO A 120 15.42 7.18 -2.10
CA PRO A 120 15.11 8.29 -1.19
C PRO A 120 15.20 9.68 -1.83
N ASP A 121 15.73 9.79 -3.05
CA ASP A 121 16.02 11.05 -3.75
C ASP A 121 14.79 11.70 -4.42
N LEU A 122 13.61 11.12 -4.25
CA LEU A 122 12.33 11.72 -4.71
C LEU A 122 11.81 12.78 -3.73
N LEU A 123 12.35 12.85 -2.51
CA LEU A 123 11.99 13.85 -1.53
C LEU A 123 12.74 15.16 -1.75
N PRO A 124 12.13 16.33 -1.41
CA PRO A 124 12.81 17.63 -1.48
C PRO A 124 14.04 17.71 -0.55
N GLU A 125 13.97 17.04 0.58
CA GLU A 125 15.09 16.77 1.49
C GLU A 125 15.42 15.29 1.40
N ASP A 126 16.71 14.94 1.52
CA ASP A 126 17.13 13.54 1.39
C ASP A 126 16.35 12.62 2.35
N GLY A 127 15.51 11.75 1.79
CA GLY A 127 14.69 10.79 2.53
C GLY A 127 15.43 9.56 3.03
N THR A 128 16.78 9.55 2.96
CA THR A 128 17.58 8.38 3.35
C THR A 128 17.36 7.97 4.80
N LEU A 129 17.24 8.94 5.71
CA LEU A 129 17.05 8.65 7.12
C LEU A 129 15.66 8.08 7.39
N GLU A 130 14.62 8.66 6.79
CA GLU A 130 13.26 8.12 6.88
C GLU A 130 13.17 6.71 6.31
N LEU A 131 13.79 6.48 5.14
CA LEU A 131 13.83 5.15 4.53
C LEU A 131 14.57 4.15 5.42
N TYR A 132 15.70 4.56 6.02
CA TYR A 132 16.42 3.74 6.99
C TYR A 132 15.52 3.33 8.16
N HIS A 133 14.83 4.28 8.79
CA HIS A 133 13.91 4.00 9.90
C HIS A 133 12.74 3.11 9.46
N SER A 134 12.16 3.36 8.28
CA SER A 134 11.09 2.53 7.73
C SER A 134 11.52 1.09 7.52
N LEU A 135 12.74 0.87 7.01
CA LEU A 135 13.27 -0.47 6.77
C LEU A 135 13.71 -1.18 8.06
N PHE A 136 14.54 -0.53 8.89
CA PHE A 136 15.22 -1.20 9.98
C PHE A 136 14.50 -1.10 11.33
N ASP A 137 13.78 -0.01 11.59
CA ASP A 137 13.07 0.16 12.86
C ASP A 137 11.59 -0.29 12.77
N ARG A 138 11.06 -0.47 11.55
CA ARG A 138 9.68 -0.87 11.35
C ARG A 138 9.56 -2.25 10.66
N LEU A 139 10.02 -2.40 9.42
CA LEU A 139 9.83 -3.62 8.65
C LEU A 139 10.74 -4.76 9.14
N ALA A 140 12.03 -4.51 9.37
CA ALA A 140 12.98 -5.54 9.80
C ALA A 140 12.77 -6.00 11.26
N THR A 141 11.94 -5.31 12.05
CA THR A 141 11.56 -5.75 13.41
C THR A 141 10.36 -6.70 13.43
N MET A 142 9.72 -6.90 12.29
CA MET A 142 8.60 -7.84 12.17
C MET A 142 9.05 -9.29 12.33
N PRO A 143 8.17 -10.20 12.77
CA PRO A 143 8.50 -11.61 12.92
C PRO A 143 8.98 -12.26 11.62
N ASP A 144 9.98 -13.14 11.67
CA ASP A 144 10.59 -13.82 10.52
C ASP A 144 9.60 -14.68 9.69
N TYR A 145 8.44 -15.03 10.25
CA TYR A 145 7.43 -15.81 9.55
C TYR A 145 6.51 -14.95 8.66
N MET A 146 6.60 -13.62 8.74
CA MET A 146 5.74 -12.74 7.94
C MET A 146 6.14 -12.80 6.47
N GLU A 147 5.15 -13.01 5.63
CA GLU A 147 5.32 -12.94 4.18
C GLU A 147 5.38 -11.48 3.72
N ILE A 148 6.33 -11.15 2.84
CA ILE A 148 6.48 -9.81 2.27
C ILE A 148 5.94 -9.80 0.86
N TYR A 149 5.03 -8.87 0.59
CA TYR A 149 4.43 -8.61 -0.73
C TYR A 149 4.82 -7.21 -1.22
N PRO A 150 5.94 -7.08 -1.94
CA PRO A 150 6.38 -5.80 -2.49
C PRO A 150 5.55 -5.40 -3.71
N GLY A 151 5.43 -4.09 -3.94
CA GLY A 151 4.81 -3.54 -5.14
C GLY A 151 5.71 -3.60 -6.37
N ALA A 152 7.02 -3.80 -6.17
CA ALA A 152 8.03 -3.76 -7.21
C ALA A 152 9.22 -4.69 -6.92
N TYR A 153 10.14 -4.78 -7.87
CA TYR A 153 11.40 -5.52 -7.77
C TYR A 153 12.56 -4.70 -8.33
N ALA A 154 13.78 -5.08 -8.04
CA ALA A 154 14.99 -4.39 -8.49
C ALA A 154 14.95 -4.12 -10.01
N GLY A 155 15.18 -2.87 -10.41
CA GLY A 155 15.14 -2.44 -11.81
C GLY A 155 13.75 -2.18 -12.38
N SER A 156 12.70 -2.14 -11.55
CA SER A 156 11.32 -1.83 -11.96
C SER A 156 10.97 -0.34 -11.92
N THR A 157 11.96 0.53 -11.76
CA THR A 157 11.77 1.99 -11.71
C THR A 157 11.88 2.64 -13.06
#